data_0990b3d3fc15da2c555310abb61344c7
#
_entry.id   0990b3d3fc15da2c555310abb61344c7
#
_cell.length_a   1.000
_cell.length_b   1.000
_cell.length_c   1.000
_cell.angle_alpha   90.00
_cell.angle_beta   90.00
_cell.angle_gamma   90.00
#
_symmetry.space_group_name_H-M   'P 1'
#
loop_
_entity.id
_entity.type
_entity.pdbx_description
1 polymer ?
#
loop_
_entity_poly.entity_id
_entity_poly.type
_entity_poly.pdbx_seq_one_letter_code
_entity_poly.pdbx_strand_id
1 'polypeptide(L)'
;MRPDGISTENGTSDASNDLLPSASRKTGLNGQAATNGSSHTNGSKRPSQASSYYGHNREEVTRILIQSLYELGYNGSASLLSSESGYELETSGVATFRSAVLGGRWSEAERILIQSFRNAGSQQVDKPPQEETLILAEEADRNEMLFYLRQQKFLELLEARDLASALSVLRQELTPLNFDVERLHALSSLLMCSTEALHAQTGWDGSVSSSRERLLGDLSKSISPSVMIPQHRLAVLLDQVKQTQINNCLYHNTAEPPSLYSDHMCDRNEFPLDVSVDLTQHSDEVWYCEFSHDGSKLVTAGKDHNVLIYNTTDFSVIHRLTEHEDGVAFASWSPDDSKLITCSQDKKARVWSVESGRCLLTINHHRQPVTAAAWAADGESFVTASLDSEAQLRHWSMRGQSLYTWKGGFRVQDCAISADGRRLVAADTEAKVHVYNMLTYEEDYCLPLPSKPTSVAISRDSRHVLINLAEGEIQLVDMETTAVIRQFKGQKQGEFVIRSTFGGAAENFVVSGSEDSKVYIWHKENGNIVETLEGHISGCVNSISWNPADPGMFASAGDDSALVSRE
;
A
#
# COMPACT_ATOMS: atom_id res chain seq x y z
N MET A 1 47.98 -43.14 -3.64
CA MET A 1 49.22 -43.17 -2.85
C MET A 1 49.01 -42.32 -1.63
N ARG A 2 48.77 -42.97 -0.50
CA ARG A 2 49.08 -42.48 0.84
C ARG A 2 50.52 -42.79 1.13
N PRO A 3 51.22 -42.17 2.07
CA PRO A 3 51.07 -42.49 3.49
C PRO A 3 51.09 -41.24 4.41
N ASP A 4 50.36 -41.23 5.53
CA ASP A 4 50.78 -41.67 6.89
C ASP A 4 51.79 -40.71 7.55
N GLY A 5 51.64 -40.25 8.73
CA GLY A 5 50.96 -40.68 9.92
C GLY A 5 51.36 -39.82 11.14
N ILE A 6 50.59 -40.05 12.18
CA ILE A 6 51.02 -40.20 13.59
C ILE A 6 51.39 -38.90 14.33
N SER A 7 50.86 -38.57 15.45
CA SER A 7 50.08 -39.02 16.60
C SER A 7 50.46 -38.19 17.83
N THR A 8 49.47 -38.05 18.69
CA THR A 8 49.50 -38.07 20.18
C THR A 8 50.02 -36.80 20.88
N GLU A 9 49.48 -36.33 21.96
CA GLU A 9 48.72 -36.87 23.07
C GLU A 9 48.13 -35.74 23.95
N ASN A 10 46.96 -35.99 24.51
CA ASN A 10 46.50 -35.88 25.88
C ASN A 10 46.82 -34.68 26.81
N GLY A 11 45.75 -34.28 27.49
CA GLY A 11 45.80 -33.69 28.82
C GLY A 11 44.58 -32.82 29.07
N THR A 12 43.49 -33.40 29.44
CA THR A 12 42.70 -33.50 30.69
C THR A 12 42.54 -32.26 31.55
N SER A 13 41.25 -32.05 31.89
CA SER A 13 40.66 -31.54 33.14
C SER A 13 40.83 -30.03 33.37
N ASP A 14 39.85 -29.29 33.88
CA ASP A 14 38.76 -29.57 34.78
C ASP A 14 37.75 -28.41 34.76
N ALA A 15 36.59 -28.73 35.27
CA ALA A 15 35.45 -27.91 35.55
C ALA A 15 35.71 -26.83 36.61
N SER A 16 34.91 -25.79 36.60
CA SER A 16 34.19 -25.15 37.70
C SER A 16 33.57 -23.86 37.22
N ASN A 17 32.28 -23.76 37.18
CA ASN A 17 31.38 -23.20 38.18
C ASN A 17 31.90 -21.93 38.81
N ASP A 18 31.16 -20.84 38.63
CA ASP A 18 30.56 -20.09 39.71
C ASP A 18 30.16 -18.68 39.25
N LEU A 19 28.88 -18.41 39.38
CA LEU A 19 28.17 -17.66 40.43
C LEU A 19 27.92 -16.19 40.13
N LEU A 20 26.65 -15.91 40.01
CA LEU A 20 25.99 -14.62 40.24
C LEU A 20 26.36 -14.03 41.61
N PRO A 21 26.35 -12.74 41.84
CA PRO A 21 26.18 -12.18 43.16
C PRO A 21 24.77 -11.61 43.37
N SER A 22 24.14 -12.22 44.32
CA SER A 22 22.92 -11.80 45.01
C SER A 22 23.11 -10.58 45.91
N ALA A 23 21.98 -9.92 46.15
CA ALA A 23 21.72 -8.83 47.06
C ALA A 23 22.40 -8.92 48.44
N SER A 24 22.74 -7.77 49.00
CA SER A 24 22.93 -7.62 50.46
C SER A 24 22.34 -6.30 50.94
N ARG A 25 21.34 -6.46 51.81
CA ARG A 25 20.79 -5.44 52.70
C ARG A 25 21.85 -5.03 53.72
N LYS A 26 21.91 -3.75 54.10
CA LYS A 26 22.31 -3.31 55.45
C LYS A 26 21.39 -2.23 55.97
N THR A 27 20.75 -2.59 57.04
CA THR A 27 20.04 -1.79 58.04
C THR A 27 21.00 -0.93 58.85
N GLY A 28 20.58 0.27 59.22
CA GLY A 28 21.26 1.11 60.22
C GLY A 28 20.27 2.18 60.74
N LEU A 29 19.74 1.90 61.93
CA LEU A 29 18.97 2.80 62.81
C LEU A 29 19.87 3.85 63.46
N ASN A 30 19.32 5.08 63.61
CA ASN A 30 19.37 5.97 64.81
C ASN A 30 18.77 7.29 64.35
N GLY A 31 17.73 7.84 64.87
CA GLY A 31 17.19 8.05 66.18
C GLY A 31 17.61 9.40 66.75
N GLN A 32 16.75 10.44 66.59
CA GLN A 32 16.54 11.40 67.67
C GLN A 32 15.34 12.32 67.34
N ALA A 33 14.42 12.37 68.28
CA ALA A 33 13.22 13.18 68.32
C ALA A 33 13.52 14.61 68.78
N ALA A 34 12.78 15.57 68.22
CA ALA A 34 12.45 16.80 68.93
C ALA A 34 11.08 17.31 68.49
N THR A 35 10.25 17.43 69.44
CA THR A 35 8.89 17.97 69.46
C THR A 35 8.87 19.47 69.25
N ASN A 36 7.88 20.04 68.46
CA ASN A 36 6.85 20.92 68.97
C ASN A 36 6.06 21.65 67.86
N GLY A 37 4.75 21.66 68.01
CA GLY A 37 3.90 22.84 67.86
C GLY A 37 2.99 22.90 66.62
N SER A 38 1.83 22.33 66.80
CA SER A 38 0.52 22.65 66.21
C SER A 38 0.37 23.90 65.33
N SER A 39 -0.21 23.72 64.13
CA SER A 39 -1.46 24.43 63.74
C SER A 39 -2.11 23.70 62.55
N HIS A 40 -3.37 23.40 62.72
CA HIS A 40 -4.27 22.82 61.70
C HIS A 40 -4.49 23.79 60.54
N THR A 41 -4.14 23.37 59.32
CA THR A 41 -4.86 23.74 58.11
C THR A 41 -4.97 22.51 57.25
N ASN A 42 -6.18 22.00 57.12
CA ASN A 42 -6.56 20.97 56.18
C ASN A 42 -6.36 21.47 54.73
N GLY A 43 -5.22 21.18 54.15
CA GLY A 43 -4.98 21.22 52.74
C GLY A 43 -4.62 19.80 52.32
N SER A 44 -5.52 19.11 51.67
CA SER A 44 -5.23 17.81 51.07
C SER A 44 -4.07 17.96 50.06
N LYS A 45 -2.86 17.65 50.49
CA LYS A 45 -1.74 17.51 49.56
C LYS A 45 -2.06 16.33 48.66
N ARG A 46 -2.48 16.65 47.39
CA ARG A 46 -2.44 15.67 46.31
C ARG A 46 -1.04 15.05 46.27
N PRO A 47 -0.89 13.73 46.16
CA PRO A 47 0.43 13.10 46.03
C PRO A 47 1.12 13.72 44.82
N SER A 48 2.43 14.04 44.94
CA SER A 48 3.24 14.52 43.81
C SER A 48 3.20 13.47 42.73
N GLN A 49 2.38 13.71 41.72
CA GLN A 49 2.21 12.80 40.62
C GLN A 49 3.50 12.82 39.78
N ALA A 50 4.07 11.65 39.51
CA ALA A 50 5.20 11.51 38.61
C ALA A 50 4.83 12.18 37.26
N SER A 51 5.72 13.05 36.75
CA SER A 51 5.50 13.82 35.54
C SER A 51 5.54 12.96 34.26
N SER A 52 6.00 11.71 34.35
CA SER A 52 6.11 10.81 33.20
C SER A 52 5.56 9.42 33.52
N TYR A 53 5.01 8.77 32.49
CA TYR A 53 4.58 7.38 32.48
C TYR A 53 5.48 6.60 31.52
N TYR A 54 6.42 5.82 32.03
CA TYR A 54 7.40 5.06 31.24
C TYR A 54 8.10 5.88 30.13
N GLY A 55 8.48 7.12 30.45
CA GLY A 55 9.14 8.03 29.51
C GLY A 55 8.18 8.92 28.69
N HIS A 56 6.88 8.67 28.72
CA HIS A 56 5.87 9.46 28.01
C HIS A 56 5.29 10.55 28.90
N ASN A 57 4.85 11.65 28.29
CA ASN A 57 4.17 12.73 28.99
C ASN A 57 2.84 12.20 29.55
N ARG A 58 2.65 12.35 30.86
CA ARG A 58 1.46 11.87 31.55
C ARG A 58 0.18 12.54 31.07
N GLU A 59 0.24 13.83 30.79
CA GLU A 59 -0.93 14.60 30.29
C GLU A 59 -1.37 14.05 28.93
N GLU A 60 -0.44 13.88 27.98
CA GLU A 60 -0.74 13.35 26.65
C GLU A 60 -1.39 11.96 26.72
N VAL A 61 -0.77 11.05 27.49
CA VAL A 61 -1.30 9.70 27.67
C VAL A 61 -2.70 9.73 28.30
N THR A 62 -2.91 10.57 29.34
CA THR A 62 -4.20 10.64 30.01
C THR A 62 -5.28 11.20 29.08
N ARG A 63 -4.98 12.24 28.30
CA ARG A 63 -5.93 12.83 27.34
C ARG A 63 -6.30 11.86 26.22
N ILE A 64 -5.32 11.07 25.70
CA ILE A 64 -5.58 10.01 24.71
C ILE A 64 -6.48 8.92 25.31
N LEU A 65 -6.25 8.54 26.58
CA LEU A 65 -7.13 7.58 27.27
C LEU A 65 -8.55 8.12 27.49
N ILE A 66 -8.70 9.38 27.87
CA ILE A 66 -10.01 10.02 27.99
C ILE A 66 -10.75 9.99 26.65
N GLN A 67 -10.06 10.35 25.55
CA GLN A 67 -10.64 10.29 24.21
C GLN A 67 -11.10 8.88 23.86
N SER A 68 -10.23 7.89 24.04
CA SER A 68 -10.56 6.50 23.69
C SER A 68 -11.69 5.91 24.54
N LEU A 69 -11.81 6.31 25.82
CA LEU A 69 -12.93 5.92 26.66
C LEU A 69 -14.25 6.50 26.16
N TYR A 70 -14.27 7.74 25.68
CA TYR A 70 -15.46 8.33 25.03
C TYR A 70 -15.81 7.59 23.74
N GLU A 71 -14.84 7.29 22.90
CA GLU A 71 -15.04 6.58 21.63
C GLU A 71 -15.54 5.14 21.83
N LEU A 72 -15.09 4.48 22.90
CA LEU A 72 -15.58 3.15 23.31
C LEU A 72 -16.94 3.18 24.00
N GLY A 73 -17.52 4.36 24.27
CA GLY A 73 -18.82 4.53 24.92
C GLY A 73 -18.76 4.54 26.46
N TYR A 74 -17.58 4.52 27.08
CA TYR A 74 -17.41 4.55 28.54
C TYR A 74 -17.43 5.98 29.10
N ASN A 75 -18.49 6.72 28.83
CA ASN A 75 -18.60 8.15 29.15
C ASN A 75 -18.42 8.45 30.65
N GLY A 76 -18.96 7.60 31.53
CA GLY A 76 -18.81 7.76 32.98
C GLY A 76 -17.36 7.64 33.45
N SER A 77 -16.63 6.67 32.93
CA SER A 77 -15.22 6.46 33.25
C SER A 77 -14.34 7.58 32.69
N ALA A 78 -14.64 8.05 31.48
CA ALA A 78 -13.95 9.19 30.87
C ALA A 78 -14.11 10.48 31.72
N SER A 79 -15.33 10.79 32.13
CA SER A 79 -15.63 11.97 32.97
C SER A 79 -14.96 11.84 34.35
N LEU A 80 -14.95 10.66 34.94
CA LEU A 80 -14.28 10.41 36.22
C LEU A 80 -12.77 10.59 36.09
N LEU A 81 -12.15 10.04 35.07
CA LEU A 81 -10.72 10.18 34.81
C LEU A 81 -10.34 11.65 34.55
N SER A 82 -11.16 12.39 33.80
CA SER A 82 -10.97 13.84 33.59
C SER A 82 -11.01 14.61 34.92
N SER A 83 -12.01 14.34 35.78
CA SER A 83 -12.15 15.00 37.08
C SER A 83 -11.01 14.64 38.08
N GLU A 84 -10.54 13.39 38.07
CA GLU A 84 -9.47 12.91 38.94
C GLU A 84 -8.10 13.44 38.50
N SER A 85 -7.83 13.41 37.19
CA SER A 85 -6.56 13.88 36.64
C SER A 85 -6.45 15.40 36.57
N GLY A 86 -7.59 16.09 36.42
CA GLY A 86 -7.67 17.53 36.20
C GLY A 86 -7.33 17.93 34.76
N TYR A 87 -7.22 16.95 33.83
CA TYR A 87 -7.00 17.20 32.41
C TYR A 87 -8.31 17.14 31.64
N GLU A 88 -8.55 18.15 30.83
CA GLU A 88 -9.68 18.18 29.90
C GLU A 88 -9.28 17.68 28.52
N LEU A 89 -10.20 17.04 27.82
CA LEU A 89 -9.96 16.53 26.47
C LEU A 89 -9.63 17.67 25.49
N GLU A 90 -10.35 18.79 25.62
CA GLU A 90 -10.22 19.96 24.76
C GLU A 90 -10.31 21.25 25.58
N THR A 91 -9.70 22.31 25.05
CA THR A 91 -9.91 23.65 25.60
C THR A 91 -11.31 24.18 25.24
N SER A 92 -11.85 25.11 26.02
CA SER A 92 -13.15 25.74 25.75
C SER A 92 -13.26 26.30 24.32
N GLY A 93 -12.19 26.92 23.80
CA GLY A 93 -12.15 27.45 22.44
C GLY A 93 -12.24 26.35 21.37
N VAL A 94 -11.56 25.22 21.57
CA VAL A 94 -11.63 24.07 20.65
C VAL A 94 -13.00 23.42 20.69
N ALA A 95 -13.59 23.23 21.88
CA ALA A 95 -14.94 22.67 22.03
C ALA A 95 -16.00 23.54 21.32
N THR A 96 -15.88 24.86 21.45
CA THR A 96 -16.77 25.82 20.77
C THR A 96 -16.59 25.78 19.26
N PHE A 97 -15.35 25.73 18.78
CA PHE A 97 -15.04 25.61 17.35
C PHE A 97 -15.58 24.29 16.76
N ARG A 98 -15.33 23.15 17.42
CA ARG A 98 -15.88 21.84 17.04
C ARG A 98 -17.41 21.89 16.94
N SER A 99 -18.06 22.38 17.98
CA SER A 99 -19.53 22.52 18.00
C SER A 99 -20.05 23.45 16.89
N ALA A 100 -19.32 24.51 16.55
CA ALA A 100 -19.67 25.39 15.46
C ALA A 100 -19.54 24.70 14.08
N VAL A 101 -18.47 23.97 13.83
CA VAL A 101 -18.26 23.22 12.57
C VAL A 101 -19.31 22.12 12.43
N LEU A 102 -19.47 21.25 13.42
CA LEU A 102 -20.44 20.16 13.38
C LEU A 102 -21.88 20.65 13.30
N GLY A 103 -22.19 21.79 13.96
CA GLY A 103 -23.50 22.45 13.90
C GLY A 103 -23.74 23.27 12.62
N GLY A 104 -22.76 23.45 11.74
CA GLY A 104 -22.87 24.27 10.53
C GLY A 104 -22.96 25.78 10.82
N ARG A 105 -22.50 26.22 11.99
CA ARG A 105 -22.45 27.66 12.36
C ARG A 105 -21.17 28.30 11.79
N TRP A 106 -21.13 28.38 10.46
CA TRP A 106 -19.93 28.76 9.69
C TRP A 106 -19.35 30.12 10.10
N SER A 107 -20.20 31.13 10.32
CA SER A 107 -19.76 32.47 10.74
C SER A 107 -19.08 32.47 12.11
N GLU A 108 -19.51 31.61 13.03
CA GLU A 108 -18.90 31.46 14.35
C GLU A 108 -17.55 30.75 14.23
N ALA A 109 -17.48 29.65 13.46
CA ALA A 109 -16.23 28.91 13.19
C ALA A 109 -15.18 29.83 12.54
N GLU A 110 -15.55 30.59 11.51
CA GLU A 110 -14.67 31.58 10.87
C GLU A 110 -14.19 32.67 11.83
N ARG A 111 -15.07 33.18 12.69
CA ARG A 111 -14.72 34.22 13.69
C ARG A 111 -13.62 33.69 14.62
N ILE A 112 -13.81 32.49 15.18
CA ILE A 112 -12.86 31.88 16.11
C ILE A 112 -11.50 31.66 15.39
N LEU A 113 -11.53 31.14 14.17
CA LEU A 113 -10.34 30.88 13.39
C LEU A 113 -9.56 32.17 13.06
N ILE A 114 -10.25 33.20 12.57
CA ILE A 114 -9.61 34.50 12.23
C ILE A 114 -9.03 35.16 13.49
N GLN A 115 -9.72 35.04 14.63
CA GLN A 115 -9.22 35.62 15.88
C GLN A 115 -7.97 34.88 16.37
N SER A 116 -7.90 33.55 16.18
CA SER A 116 -6.73 32.74 16.53
C SER A 116 -5.49 33.13 15.72
N PHE A 117 -5.63 33.35 14.41
CA PHE A 117 -4.52 33.85 13.56
C PHE A 117 -4.08 35.27 13.93
N ARG A 118 -4.99 36.15 14.33
CA ARG A 118 -4.63 37.50 14.79
C ARG A 118 -3.81 37.45 16.09
N ASN A 119 -4.18 36.56 17.00
CA ASN A 119 -3.46 36.40 18.25
C ASN A 119 -2.09 35.75 18.07
N ALA A 120 -1.95 34.80 17.14
CA ALA A 120 -0.66 34.19 16.78
C ALA A 120 0.33 35.21 16.18
N GLY A 121 -0.16 36.20 15.42
CA GLY A 121 0.66 37.27 14.82
C GLY A 121 1.04 38.42 15.77
N SER A 122 0.43 38.53 16.95
CA SER A 122 0.71 39.58 17.92
C SER A 122 1.59 39.03 19.05
N GLN A 123 2.91 39.30 19.00
CA GLN A 123 3.88 38.99 20.07
C GLN A 123 3.65 39.85 21.33
N GLN A 124 2.45 39.89 21.87
CA GLN A 124 2.22 40.51 23.19
C GLN A 124 2.23 39.42 24.28
N VAL A 125 3.35 39.33 24.97
CA VAL A 125 3.69 38.35 26.01
C VAL A 125 2.87 38.52 27.30
N ASP A 126 2.06 39.56 27.45
CA ASP A 126 1.46 39.95 28.74
C ASP A 126 -0.09 39.84 28.85
N LYS A 127 -0.77 39.17 27.93
CA LYS A 127 -2.20 38.86 28.15
C LYS A 127 -2.41 37.37 28.28
N PRO A 128 -3.14 36.90 29.35
CA PRO A 128 -3.53 35.49 29.40
C PRO A 128 -4.31 35.14 28.12
N PRO A 129 -4.10 33.94 27.55
CA PRO A 129 -4.86 33.50 26.38
C PRO A 129 -6.34 33.63 26.67
N GLN A 130 -7.08 34.32 25.81
CA GLN A 130 -8.53 34.39 25.91
C GLN A 130 -9.07 32.96 25.76
N GLU A 131 -9.96 32.55 26.65
CA GLU A 131 -10.48 31.17 26.74
C GLU A 131 -11.13 30.63 25.44
N GLU A 132 -11.40 31.52 24.48
CA GLU A 132 -12.06 31.18 23.21
C GLU A 132 -11.15 31.08 22.00
N THR A 133 -9.81 31.03 22.14
CA THR A 133 -8.89 30.99 20.98
C THR A 133 -8.27 29.63 20.79
N LEU A 134 -8.01 29.29 19.50
CA LEU A 134 -7.28 28.08 19.12
C LEU A 134 -5.78 28.35 19.17
N ILE A 135 -5.01 27.36 19.58
CA ILE A 135 -3.56 27.33 19.38
C ILE A 135 -3.32 26.60 18.06
N LEU A 136 -2.75 27.33 17.10
CA LEU A 136 -2.49 26.79 15.75
C LEU A 136 -1.12 26.11 15.70
N ALA A 137 -0.95 25.16 14.76
CA ALA A 137 0.35 24.58 14.45
C ALA A 137 1.26 25.64 13.78
N GLU A 138 2.58 25.45 13.85
CA GLU A 138 3.55 26.40 13.28
C GLU A 138 3.43 26.55 11.76
N GLU A 139 2.96 25.49 11.08
CA GLU A 139 2.81 25.44 9.62
C GLU A 139 1.38 25.77 9.16
N ALA A 140 0.48 26.19 10.05
CA ALA A 140 -0.92 26.43 9.72
C ALA A 140 -1.11 27.59 8.75
N ASP A 141 -1.66 27.33 7.56
CA ASP A 141 -2.03 28.37 6.60
C ASP A 141 -3.49 28.83 6.84
N ARG A 142 -3.62 30.13 7.07
CA ARG A 142 -4.92 30.78 7.26
C ARG A 142 -5.82 30.64 6.03
N ASN A 143 -5.29 30.79 4.84
CA ASN A 143 -6.08 30.79 3.62
C ASN A 143 -6.57 29.38 3.31
N GLU A 144 -5.75 28.39 3.57
CA GLU A 144 -6.11 26.98 3.45
C GLU A 144 -7.28 26.62 4.36
N MET A 145 -7.17 26.89 5.66
CA MET A 145 -8.22 26.54 6.64
C MET A 145 -9.53 27.25 6.33
N LEU A 146 -9.49 28.55 5.95
CA LEU A 146 -10.67 29.29 5.54
C LEU A 146 -11.26 28.76 4.24
N PHE A 147 -10.42 28.31 3.31
CA PHE A 147 -10.85 27.74 2.05
C PHE A 147 -11.66 26.45 2.29
N TYR A 148 -11.17 25.54 3.13
CA TYR A 148 -11.90 24.30 3.46
C TYR A 148 -13.22 24.55 4.16
N LEU A 149 -13.29 25.48 5.14
CA LEU A 149 -14.53 25.86 5.79
C LEU A 149 -15.56 26.41 4.80
N ARG A 150 -15.15 27.30 3.92
CA ARG A 150 -16.02 27.92 2.92
C ARG A 150 -16.40 26.99 1.79
N GLN A 151 -15.53 26.07 1.42
CA GLN A 151 -15.84 25.03 0.48
C GLN A 151 -16.97 24.13 1.00
N GLN A 152 -16.90 23.70 2.26
CA GLN A 152 -17.96 22.88 2.84
C GLN A 152 -19.30 23.66 2.89
N LYS A 153 -19.27 24.91 3.33
CA LYS A 153 -20.45 25.80 3.29
C LYS A 153 -21.04 25.91 1.88
N PHE A 154 -20.19 26.05 0.87
CA PHE A 154 -20.59 26.10 -0.55
C PHE A 154 -21.25 24.81 -1.01
N LEU A 155 -20.66 23.65 -0.70
CA LEU A 155 -21.21 22.35 -1.08
C LEU A 155 -22.58 22.07 -0.43
N GLU A 156 -22.75 22.42 0.85
CA GLU A 156 -24.04 22.30 1.53
C GLU A 156 -25.14 23.21 0.95
N LEU A 157 -24.77 24.42 0.50
CA LEU A 157 -25.70 25.30 -0.20
C LEU A 157 -26.08 24.78 -1.58
N LEU A 158 -25.16 24.12 -2.31
CA LEU A 158 -25.47 23.45 -3.57
C LEU A 158 -26.43 22.27 -3.38
N GLU A 159 -26.20 21.47 -2.35
CA GLU A 159 -27.10 20.36 -2.00
C GLU A 159 -28.50 20.86 -1.63
N ALA A 160 -28.57 21.93 -0.85
CA ALA A 160 -29.83 22.61 -0.52
C ALA A 160 -30.49 23.35 -1.71
N ARG A 161 -29.85 23.37 -2.87
CA ARG A 161 -30.28 24.09 -4.09
C ARG A 161 -30.44 25.61 -3.90
N ASP A 162 -29.74 26.19 -2.94
CA ASP A 162 -29.63 27.63 -2.80
C ASP A 162 -28.46 28.17 -3.67
N LEU A 163 -28.66 28.21 -4.97
CA LEU A 163 -27.67 28.64 -5.94
C LEU A 163 -27.28 30.13 -5.76
N ALA A 164 -28.18 30.96 -5.27
CA ALA A 164 -27.93 32.39 -5.07
C ALA A 164 -26.89 32.60 -3.95
N SER A 165 -27.10 31.97 -2.80
CA SER A 165 -26.15 31.99 -1.69
C SER A 165 -24.85 31.28 -2.03
N ALA A 166 -24.88 30.14 -2.71
CA ALA A 166 -23.69 29.43 -3.18
C ALA A 166 -22.83 30.32 -4.08
N LEU A 167 -23.44 31.00 -5.09
CA LEU A 167 -22.71 31.92 -5.96
C LEU A 167 -22.10 33.11 -5.22
N SER A 168 -22.80 33.63 -4.19
CA SER A 168 -22.27 34.68 -3.32
C SER A 168 -21.03 34.19 -2.56
N VAL A 169 -21.08 33.01 -1.95
CA VAL A 169 -19.95 32.39 -1.23
C VAL A 169 -18.77 32.19 -2.19
N LEU A 170 -19.01 31.66 -3.39
CA LEU A 170 -17.94 31.46 -4.38
C LEU A 170 -17.25 32.76 -4.75
N ARG A 171 -18.01 33.81 -5.06
CA ARG A 171 -17.46 35.10 -5.54
C ARG A 171 -16.87 35.96 -4.44
N GLN A 172 -17.52 36.01 -3.28
CA GLN A 172 -17.15 36.97 -2.23
C GLN A 172 -16.25 36.36 -1.16
N GLU A 173 -16.34 35.04 -0.93
CA GLU A 173 -15.65 34.39 0.16
C GLU A 173 -14.49 33.46 -0.33
N LEU A 174 -14.71 32.62 -1.37
CA LEU A 174 -13.71 31.68 -1.87
C LEU A 174 -12.71 32.32 -2.85
N THR A 175 -13.20 33.02 -3.87
CA THR A 175 -12.34 33.62 -4.91
C THR A 175 -11.28 34.58 -4.33
N PRO A 176 -11.59 35.43 -3.32
CA PRO A 176 -10.59 36.35 -2.77
C PRO A 176 -9.44 35.70 -2.00
N LEU A 177 -9.58 34.42 -1.60
CA LEU A 177 -8.52 33.69 -0.90
C LEU A 177 -7.35 33.33 -1.83
N ASN A 178 -7.61 33.15 -3.12
CA ASN A 178 -6.63 32.81 -4.17
C ASN A 178 -5.66 31.68 -3.73
N PHE A 179 -6.18 30.66 -3.04
CA PHE A 179 -5.40 29.58 -2.46
C PHE A 179 -5.16 28.46 -3.49
N ASP A 180 -6.25 27.96 -4.10
CA ASP A 180 -6.21 26.88 -5.09
C ASP A 180 -7.11 27.22 -6.28
N VAL A 181 -6.51 27.65 -7.38
CA VAL A 181 -7.23 28.12 -8.57
C VAL A 181 -7.87 26.95 -9.34
N GLU A 182 -7.20 25.81 -9.41
CA GLU A 182 -7.71 24.63 -10.12
C GLU A 182 -8.96 24.09 -9.41
N ARG A 183 -8.90 23.98 -8.10
CA ARG A 183 -10.03 23.57 -7.27
C ARG A 183 -11.18 24.58 -7.30
N LEU A 184 -10.90 25.88 -7.38
CA LEU A 184 -11.91 26.92 -7.60
C LEU A 184 -12.63 26.77 -8.95
N HIS A 185 -11.91 26.42 -10.01
CA HIS A 185 -12.50 26.13 -11.31
C HIS A 185 -13.40 24.88 -11.25
N ALA A 186 -12.93 23.81 -10.59
CA ALA A 186 -13.74 22.62 -10.35
C ALA A 186 -15.01 22.95 -9.57
N LEU A 187 -14.92 23.71 -8.47
CA LEU A 187 -16.08 24.14 -7.68
C LEU A 187 -17.05 25.00 -8.49
N SER A 188 -16.56 25.88 -9.36
CA SER A 188 -17.41 26.72 -10.21
C SER A 188 -18.24 25.90 -11.21
N SER A 189 -17.71 24.79 -11.72
CA SER A 189 -18.41 23.89 -12.64
C SER A 189 -19.59 23.19 -11.96
N LEU A 190 -19.51 22.95 -10.64
CA LEU A 190 -20.55 22.28 -9.86
C LEU A 190 -21.86 23.08 -9.75
N LEU A 191 -21.83 24.41 -9.97
CA LEU A 191 -23.04 25.26 -9.97
C LEU A 191 -24.06 24.81 -11.03
N MET A 192 -23.60 24.19 -12.11
CA MET A 192 -24.45 23.76 -13.22
C MET A 192 -24.80 22.27 -13.17
N CYS A 193 -24.30 21.53 -12.17
CA CYS A 193 -24.48 20.09 -12.07
C CYS A 193 -25.81 19.71 -11.40
N SER A 194 -26.32 18.49 -11.72
CA SER A 194 -27.39 17.84 -10.93
C SER A 194 -26.85 17.35 -9.60
N THR A 195 -27.72 17.02 -8.63
CA THR A 195 -27.29 16.46 -7.31
C THR A 195 -26.53 15.15 -7.48
N GLU A 196 -26.96 14.29 -8.36
CA GLU A 196 -26.28 13.01 -8.65
C GLU A 196 -24.88 13.24 -9.22
N ALA A 197 -24.75 14.19 -10.16
CA ALA A 197 -23.45 14.57 -10.72
C ALA A 197 -22.55 15.28 -9.70
N LEU A 198 -23.13 16.05 -8.76
CA LEU A 198 -22.42 16.68 -7.66
C LEU A 198 -21.76 15.61 -6.77
N HIS A 199 -22.52 14.59 -6.35
CA HIS A 199 -22.01 13.50 -5.53
C HIS A 199 -20.89 12.72 -6.25
N ALA A 200 -21.07 12.42 -7.53
CA ALA A 200 -20.09 11.69 -8.32
C ALA A 200 -18.76 12.47 -8.50
N GLN A 201 -18.83 13.79 -8.74
CA GLN A 201 -17.65 14.62 -8.99
C GLN A 201 -16.91 15.03 -7.71
N THR A 202 -17.62 15.17 -6.58
CA THR A 202 -17.02 15.57 -5.32
C THR A 202 -16.63 14.39 -4.43
N GLY A 203 -17.04 13.17 -4.76
CA GLY A 203 -16.92 12.00 -3.90
C GLY A 203 -17.69 12.13 -2.58
N TRP A 204 -18.70 13.00 -2.55
CA TRP A 204 -19.52 13.25 -1.38
C TRP A 204 -20.80 12.39 -1.43
N ASP A 205 -21.08 11.70 -0.33
CA ASP A 205 -22.24 10.82 -0.17
C ASP A 205 -23.56 11.54 0.15
N GLY A 206 -23.56 12.89 0.20
CA GLY A 206 -24.69 13.72 0.61
C GLY A 206 -24.91 13.78 2.13
N SER A 207 -24.12 13.06 2.92
CA SER A 207 -24.19 13.07 4.38
C SER A 207 -23.49 14.29 4.94
N VAL A 208 -24.29 15.25 5.43
CA VAL A 208 -23.78 16.50 6.01
C VAL A 208 -22.96 16.25 7.28
N SER A 209 -23.36 15.30 8.14
CA SER A 209 -22.63 15.01 9.37
C SER A 209 -21.26 14.39 9.10
N SER A 210 -21.20 13.37 8.25
CA SER A 210 -19.96 12.69 7.87
C SER A 210 -18.98 13.66 7.17
N SER A 211 -19.48 14.52 6.31
CA SER A 211 -18.69 15.53 5.62
C SER A 211 -18.09 16.58 6.57
N ARG A 212 -18.86 17.03 7.57
CA ARG A 212 -18.40 17.96 8.61
C ARG A 212 -17.38 17.33 9.55
N GLU A 213 -17.54 16.04 9.88
CA GLU A 213 -16.56 15.28 10.65
C GLU A 213 -15.25 15.14 9.90
N ARG A 214 -15.28 14.84 8.60
CA ARG A 214 -14.10 14.78 7.74
C ARG A 214 -13.39 16.13 7.66
N LEU A 215 -14.15 17.20 7.42
CA LEU A 215 -13.62 18.57 7.45
C LEU A 215 -12.95 18.90 8.79
N LEU A 216 -13.57 18.53 9.90
CA LEU A 216 -13.00 18.77 11.23
C LEU A 216 -11.70 17.98 11.42
N GLY A 217 -11.62 16.74 10.89
CA GLY A 217 -10.41 15.93 10.85
C GLY A 217 -9.29 16.63 10.07
N ASP A 218 -9.59 17.21 8.90
CA ASP A 218 -8.61 17.94 8.11
C ASP A 218 -8.14 19.23 8.80
N LEU A 219 -9.06 20.02 9.34
CA LEU A 219 -8.72 21.23 10.08
C LEU A 219 -7.93 20.94 11.37
N SER A 220 -8.13 19.77 11.99
CA SER A 220 -7.39 19.36 13.19
C SER A 220 -5.89 19.21 12.96
N LYS A 221 -5.47 18.93 11.72
CA LYS A 221 -4.04 18.83 11.35
C LYS A 221 -3.31 20.17 11.49
N SER A 222 -4.02 21.27 11.28
CA SER A 222 -3.50 22.64 11.39
C SER A 222 -3.72 23.27 12.79
N ILE A 223 -4.31 22.54 13.73
CA ILE A 223 -4.48 22.96 15.13
C ILE A 223 -3.44 22.20 15.97
N SER A 224 -2.83 22.89 16.96
CA SER A 224 -1.83 22.26 17.81
C SER A 224 -2.40 21.04 18.54
N PRO A 225 -1.73 19.87 18.48
CA PRO A 225 -2.15 18.68 19.23
C PRO A 225 -2.23 18.88 20.75
N SER A 226 -1.57 19.92 21.26
CA SER A 226 -1.64 20.27 22.69
C SER A 226 -3.03 20.70 23.14
N VAL A 227 -3.88 21.18 22.22
CA VAL A 227 -5.24 21.64 22.55
C VAL A 227 -6.33 20.80 21.88
N MET A 228 -6.06 20.19 20.76
CA MET A 228 -6.98 19.32 20.03
C MET A 228 -6.30 18.02 19.62
N ILE A 229 -6.69 16.91 20.22
CA ILE A 229 -6.18 15.60 19.84
C ILE A 229 -6.90 15.14 18.57
N PRO A 230 -6.17 14.64 17.54
CA PRO A 230 -6.79 14.05 16.37
C PRO A 230 -7.75 12.92 16.75
N GLN A 231 -8.82 12.74 15.97
CA GLN A 231 -9.79 11.67 16.22
C GLN A 231 -9.12 10.29 16.14
N HIS A 232 -9.61 9.36 16.94
CA HIS A 232 -9.14 7.96 16.97
C HIS A 232 -7.64 7.81 17.23
N ARG A 233 -7.02 8.77 17.99
CA ARG A 233 -5.55 8.78 18.14
C ARG A 233 -4.98 7.49 18.70
N LEU A 234 -5.64 6.87 19.70
CA LEU A 234 -5.19 5.58 20.24
C LEU A 234 -5.25 4.48 19.18
N ALA A 235 -6.34 4.38 18.42
CA ALA A 235 -6.48 3.40 17.36
C ALA A 235 -5.37 3.56 16.30
N VAL A 236 -5.11 4.79 15.87
CA VAL A 236 -4.02 5.10 14.92
C VAL A 236 -2.66 4.69 15.47
N LEU A 237 -2.37 4.96 16.76
CA LEU A 237 -1.12 4.54 17.38
C LEU A 237 -0.99 3.01 17.47
N LEU A 238 -2.08 2.31 17.81
CA LEU A 238 -2.10 0.85 17.84
C LEU A 238 -1.92 0.24 16.46
N ASP A 239 -2.51 0.83 15.42
CA ASP A 239 -2.31 0.39 14.05
C ASP A 239 -0.86 0.63 13.58
N GLN A 240 -0.24 1.75 13.96
CA GLN A 240 1.18 2.00 13.70
C GLN A 240 2.08 0.96 14.38
N VAL A 241 1.76 0.57 15.62
CA VAL A 241 2.51 -0.49 16.32
C VAL A 241 2.34 -1.83 15.61
N LYS A 242 1.10 -2.22 15.25
CA LYS A 242 0.85 -3.44 14.48
C LYS A 242 1.61 -3.44 13.16
N GLN A 243 1.53 -2.36 12.40
CA GLN A 243 2.24 -2.24 11.12
C GLN A 243 3.76 -2.32 11.31
N THR A 244 4.30 -1.73 12.37
CA THR A 244 5.72 -1.84 12.68
C THR A 244 6.12 -3.28 13.02
N GLN A 245 5.28 -4.02 13.76
CA GLN A 245 5.51 -5.43 14.05
C GLN A 245 5.47 -6.29 12.78
N ILE A 246 4.51 -6.04 11.89
CA ILE A 246 4.40 -6.71 10.59
C ILE A 246 5.66 -6.43 9.75
N ASN A 247 6.05 -5.17 9.62
CA ASN A 247 7.22 -4.76 8.82
C ASN A 247 8.55 -5.31 9.35
N ASN A 248 8.62 -5.61 10.64
CA ASN A 248 9.80 -6.23 11.27
C ASN A 248 9.75 -7.77 11.25
N CYS A 249 8.60 -8.37 10.96
CA CYS A 249 8.45 -9.81 10.88
C CYS A 249 8.81 -10.30 9.48
N LEU A 250 9.92 -11.04 9.35
CA LEU A 250 10.44 -11.49 8.04
C LEU A 250 9.52 -12.48 7.32
N TYR A 251 8.71 -13.25 8.04
CA TYR A 251 7.88 -14.32 7.50
C TYR A 251 6.38 -14.04 7.63
N HIS A 252 5.99 -12.76 7.75
CA HIS A 252 4.57 -12.41 7.87
C HIS A 252 3.81 -12.68 6.58
N ASN A 253 3.16 -13.83 6.53
CA ASN A 253 2.43 -14.34 5.35
C ASN A 253 0.97 -14.69 5.68
N THR A 254 0.32 -13.86 6.48
CA THR A 254 -1.09 -14.02 6.86
C THR A 254 -1.84 -12.71 6.69
N ALA A 255 -3.13 -12.81 6.35
CA ALA A 255 -4.03 -11.66 6.31
C ALA A 255 -4.59 -11.28 7.69
N GLU A 256 -4.39 -12.14 8.71
CA GLU A 256 -4.87 -11.87 10.05
C GLU A 256 -4.01 -10.80 10.73
N PRO A 257 -4.61 -9.75 11.30
CA PRO A 257 -3.86 -8.72 12.00
C PRO A 257 -3.26 -9.28 13.30
N PRO A 258 -2.01 -8.90 13.65
CA PRO A 258 -1.39 -9.36 14.88
C PRO A 258 -2.16 -8.93 16.13
N SER A 259 -2.11 -9.79 17.15
CA SER A 259 -2.71 -9.52 18.45
C SER A 259 -1.99 -8.36 19.15
N LEU A 260 -2.74 -7.56 19.93
CA LEU A 260 -2.15 -6.53 20.80
C LEU A 260 -1.66 -7.09 22.16
N TYR A 261 -1.95 -8.37 22.44
CA TYR A 261 -1.59 -9.00 23.73
C TYR A 261 -0.17 -9.59 23.75
N SER A 262 0.41 -9.80 22.56
CA SER A 262 1.76 -10.38 22.43
C SER A 262 2.47 -9.76 21.24
N ASP A 263 3.81 -9.76 21.28
CA ASP A 263 4.61 -9.36 20.14
C ASP A 263 4.44 -10.35 18.99
N HIS A 264 4.36 -9.82 17.78
CA HIS A 264 4.12 -10.61 16.58
C HIS A 264 5.42 -11.25 16.07
N MET A 265 5.38 -12.55 15.86
CA MET A 265 6.44 -13.32 15.20
C MET A 265 5.81 -14.52 14.49
N CYS A 266 6.06 -14.66 13.19
CA CYS A 266 5.64 -15.82 12.40
C CYS A 266 6.72 -16.89 12.40
N ASP A 267 6.31 -18.15 12.37
CA ASP A 267 7.24 -19.28 12.25
C ASP A 267 7.70 -19.40 10.79
N ARG A 268 9.01 -19.56 10.60
CA ARG A 268 9.60 -19.82 9.29
C ARG A 268 9.05 -21.10 8.64
N ASN A 269 8.65 -22.09 9.45
CA ASN A 269 8.14 -23.35 8.95
C ASN A 269 6.74 -23.26 8.31
N GLU A 270 6.04 -22.14 8.50
CA GLU A 270 4.74 -21.86 7.85
C GLU A 270 4.93 -21.10 6.51
N PHE A 271 6.16 -20.83 6.13
CA PHE A 271 6.49 -20.17 4.87
C PHE A 271 6.74 -21.22 3.77
N PRO A 272 6.30 -21.01 2.50
CA PRO A 272 6.38 -22.01 1.44
C PRO A 272 7.82 -22.23 0.96
N LEU A 273 8.56 -23.08 1.67
CA LEU A 273 9.96 -23.36 1.42
C LEU A 273 10.17 -24.64 0.61
N ASP A 274 9.35 -25.64 0.87
CA ASP A 274 9.51 -26.98 0.35
C ASP A 274 8.83 -27.14 -1.02
N VAL A 275 9.43 -27.96 -1.90
CA VAL A 275 8.82 -28.32 -3.17
C VAL A 275 7.71 -29.33 -2.90
N SER A 276 6.48 -28.95 -3.18
CA SER A 276 5.31 -29.81 -3.04
C SER A 276 5.09 -30.68 -4.29
N VAL A 277 5.14 -30.07 -5.46
CA VAL A 277 4.91 -30.76 -6.74
C VAL A 277 5.89 -30.25 -7.82
N ASP A 278 6.38 -31.18 -8.61
CA ASP A 278 7.18 -30.93 -9.81
C ASP A 278 6.37 -31.38 -11.04
N LEU A 279 5.99 -30.43 -11.89
CA LEU A 279 5.15 -30.64 -13.06
C LEU A 279 5.99 -30.61 -14.34
N THR A 280 6.12 -31.75 -15.00
CA THR A 280 6.95 -31.96 -16.19
C THR A 280 6.15 -32.25 -17.45
N GLN A 281 4.98 -31.63 -17.62
CA GLN A 281 4.09 -31.86 -18.77
C GLN A 281 4.46 -31.06 -20.01
N HIS A 282 5.31 -30.03 -19.89
CA HIS A 282 5.93 -29.34 -21.02
C HIS A 282 7.09 -30.14 -21.59
N SER A 283 7.32 -30.03 -22.88
CA SER A 283 8.41 -30.75 -23.59
C SER A 283 9.65 -29.88 -23.84
N ASP A 284 9.57 -28.59 -23.52
CA ASP A 284 10.66 -27.61 -23.67
C ASP A 284 10.50 -26.54 -22.57
N GLU A 285 11.30 -25.49 -22.59
CA GLU A 285 11.33 -24.37 -21.62
C GLU A 285 9.94 -23.82 -21.30
N VAL A 286 9.66 -23.60 -20.01
CA VAL A 286 8.45 -22.91 -19.55
C VAL A 286 8.81 -21.46 -19.29
N TRP A 287 8.19 -20.55 -20.03
CA TRP A 287 8.51 -19.13 -19.98
C TRP A 287 7.61 -18.31 -19.07
N TYR A 288 6.41 -18.81 -18.83
CA TYR A 288 5.39 -18.08 -18.05
C TYR A 288 4.54 -19.00 -17.20
N CYS A 289 4.21 -18.54 -16.00
CA CYS A 289 3.19 -19.14 -15.14
C CYS A 289 2.42 -18.06 -14.39
N GLU A 290 1.11 -18.27 -14.18
CA GLU A 290 0.24 -17.33 -13.45
C GLU A 290 -0.94 -18.08 -12.83
N PHE A 291 -1.23 -17.82 -11.53
CA PHE A 291 -2.47 -18.27 -10.89
C PHE A 291 -3.65 -17.41 -11.33
N SER A 292 -4.84 -18.01 -11.37
CA SER A 292 -6.11 -17.28 -11.50
C SER A 292 -6.36 -16.39 -10.27
N HIS A 293 -7.18 -15.35 -10.42
CA HIS A 293 -7.46 -14.41 -9.32
C HIS A 293 -8.13 -15.10 -8.13
N ASP A 294 -8.95 -16.14 -8.40
CA ASP A 294 -9.56 -17.00 -7.38
C ASP A 294 -8.62 -18.04 -6.78
N GLY A 295 -7.37 -18.17 -7.31
CA GLY A 295 -6.37 -19.13 -6.89
C GLY A 295 -6.67 -20.58 -7.24
N SER A 296 -7.78 -20.88 -7.89
CA SER A 296 -8.22 -22.25 -8.20
C SER A 296 -7.53 -22.91 -9.38
N LYS A 297 -6.89 -22.11 -10.24
CA LYS A 297 -6.23 -22.57 -11.46
C LYS A 297 -4.85 -21.95 -11.61
N LEU A 298 -4.00 -22.66 -12.36
CA LEU A 298 -2.68 -22.21 -12.72
C LEU A 298 -2.50 -22.37 -14.23
N VAL A 299 -2.11 -21.31 -14.94
CA VAL A 299 -1.73 -21.38 -16.35
C VAL A 299 -0.22 -21.43 -16.49
N THR A 300 0.25 -22.21 -17.47
CA THR A 300 1.65 -22.21 -17.88
C THR A 300 1.75 -22.11 -19.39
N ALA A 301 2.78 -21.44 -19.88
CA ALA A 301 3.05 -21.26 -21.29
C ALA A 301 4.56 -21.35 -21.56
N GLY A 302 4.94 -21.89 -22.70
CA GLY A 302 6.34 -22.12 -22.99
C GLY A 302 6.69 -22.20 -24.46
N LYS A 303 7.92 -22.57 -24.70
CA LYS A 303 8.56 -22.71 -26.02
C LYS A 303 7.97 -23.86 -26.83
N ASP A 304 7.38 -24.85 -26.19
CA ASP A 304 6.72 -25.99 -26.80
C ASP A 304 5.37 -25.67 -27.45
N HIS A 305 5.02 -24.37 -27.58
CA HIS A 305 3.81 -23.80 -28.18
C HIS A 305 2.51 -24.17 -27.43
N ASN A 306 2.61 -24.91 -26.33
CA ASN A 306 1.46 -25.31 -25.54
C ASN A 306 1.17 -24.30 -24.42
N VAL A 307 -0.10 -24.15 -24.11
CA VAL A 307 -0.56 -23.51 -22.89
C VAL A 307 -1.34 -24.56 -22.10
N LEU A 308 -0.96 -24.78 -20.86
CA LEU A 308 -1.59 -25.74 -19.97
C LEU A 308 -2.33 -25.00 -18.87
N ILE A 309 -3.55 -25.43 -18.57
CA ILE A 309 -4.33 -24.95 -17.44
C ILE A 309 -4.45 -26.10 -16.45
N TYR A 310 -3.97 -25.89 -15.23
CA TYR A 310 -4.02 -26.86 -14.14
C TYR A 310 -5.08 -26.47 -13.11
N ASN A 311 -5.60 -27.47 -12.41
CA ASN A 311 -6.32 -27.29 -11.17
C ASN A 311 -5.32 -27.22 -10.02
N THR A 312 -5.42 -26.26 -9.12
CA THR A 312 -4.47 -26.08 -8.01
C THR A 312 -4.64 -27.06 -6.86
N THR A 313 -5.78 -27.75 -6.76
CA THR A 313 -6.02 -28.71 -5.67
C THR A 313 -5.31 -30.05 -5.87
N ASP A 314 -5.13 -30.50 -7.12
CA ASP A 314 -4.52 -31.81 -7.47
C ASP A 314 -3.49 -31.71 -8.60
N PHE A 315 -3.24 -30.50 -9.10
CA PHE A 315 -2.36 -30.20 -10.23
C PHE A 315 -2.64 -31.03 -11.50
N SER A 316 -3.88 -31.50 -11.66
CA SER A 316 -4.33 -32.14 -12.89
C SER A 316 -4.49 -31.12 -14.02
N VAL A 317 -4.14 -31.53 -15.24
CA VAL A 317 -4.34 -30.68 -16.44
C VAL A 317 -5.81 -30.65 -16.81
N ILE A 318 -6.43 -29.49 -16.71
CA ILE A 318 -7.82 -29.25 -17.12
C ILE A 318 -7.90 -29.11 -18.65
N HIS A 319 -7.04 -28.26 -19.23
CA HIS A 319 -6.99 -28.00 -20.66
C HIS A 319 -5.54 -27.91 -21.17
N ARG A 320 -5.34 -28.41 -22.41
CA ARG A 320 -4.13 -28.20 -23.20
C ARG A 320 -4.52 -27.42 -24.46
N LEU A 321 -4.07 -26.19 -24.59
CA LEU A 321 -4.35 -25.29 -25.70
C LEU A 321 -3.17 -25.32 -26.66
N THR A 322 -3.40 -25.80 -27.91
CA THR A 322 -2.31 -26.16 -28.87
C THR A 322 -2.39 -25.44 -30.19
N GLU A 323 -3.16 -24.35 -30.30
CA GLU A 323 -3.36 -23.67 -31.60
C GLU A 323 -2.25 -22.68 -31.97
N HIS A 324 -1.32 -22.34 -31.06
CA HIS A 324 -0.19 -21.48 -31.38
C HIS A 324 0.85 -22.23 -32.23
N GLU A 325 1.46 -21.52 -33.18
CA GLU A 325 2.41 -22.05 -34.15
C GLU A 325 3.86 -21.84 -33.70
N ASP A 326 4.09 -21.05 -32.65
CA ASP A 326 5.40 -20.73 -32.08
C ASP A 326 5.28 -20.53 -30.56
N GLY A 327 6.42 -20.37 -29.86
CA GLY A 327 6.46 -20.25 -28.40
C GLY A 327 5.50 -19.18 -27.84
N VAL A 328 4.87 -19.51 -26.73
CA VAL A 328 3.96 -18.61 -26.00
C VAL A 328 4.69 -17.96 -24.85
N ALA A 329 4.85 -16.64 -24.96
CA ALA A 329 5.67 -15.86 -24.03
C ALA A 329 4.89 -15.28 -22.83
N PHE A 330 3.56 -15.24 -22.92
CA PHE A 330 2.74 -14.60 -21.91
C PHE A 330 1.31 -15.14 -21.91
N ALA A 331 0.70 -15.16 -20.74
CA ALA A 331 -0.72 -15.44 -20.56
C ALA A 331 -1.29 -14.48 -19.51
N SER A 332 -2.57 -14.15 -19.57
CA SER A 332 -3.24 -13.30 -18.56
C SER A 332 -4.70 -13.69 -18.40
N TRP A 333 -5.13 -13.81 -17.14
CA TRP A 333 -6.51 -14.11 -16.79
C TRP A 333 -7.41 -12.88 -16.89
N SER A 334 -8.64 -13.06 -17.37
CA SER A 334 -9.66 -12.00 -17.25
C SER A 334 -10.01 -11.75 -15.78
N PRO A 335 -10.50 -10.56 -15.41
CA PRO A 335 -10.83 -10.25 -14.01
C PRO A 335 -11.84 -11.20 -13.35
N ASP A 336 -12.66 -11.88 -14.15
CA ASP A 336 -13.65 -12.89 -13.72
C ASP A 336 -13.15 -14.34 -13.84
N ASP A 337 -11.87 -14.55 -14.22
CA ASP A 337 -11.24 -15.86 -14.47
C ASP A 337 -11.95 -16.76 -15.49
N SER A 338 -12.92 -16.21 -16.25
CA SER A 338 -13.68 -16.95 -17.26
C SER A 338 -12.94 -17.09 -18.59
N LYS A 339 -12.01 -16.18 -18.86
CA LYS A 339 -11.25 -16.09 -20.11
C LYS A 339 -9.74 -16.02 -19.83
N LEU A 340 -8.97 -16.45 -20.79
CA LEU A 340 -7.51 -16.37 -20.78
C LEU A 340 -7.04 -15.75 -22.08
N ILE A 341 -6.14 -14.78 -22.05
CA ILE A 341 -5.44 -14.28 -23.23
C ILE A 341 -4.01 -14.83 -23.26
N THR A 342 -3.55 -15.24 -24.44
CA THR A 342 -2.19 -15.74 -24.64
C THR A 342 -1.50 -14.97 -25.74
N CYS A 343 -0.22 -14.67 -25.56
CA CYS A 343 0.63 -13.91 -26.47
C CYS A 343 1.79 -14.77 -26.95
N SER A 344 2.00 -14.83 -28.27
CA SER A 344 2.98 -15.73 -28.87
C SER A 344 3.95 -15.03 -29.82
N GLN A 345 5.07 -15.69 -30.03
CA GLN A 345 6.06 -15.36 -31.06
C GLN A 345 5.51 -15.58 -32.48
N ASP A 346 4.40 -16.32 -32.64
CA ASP A 346 3.67 -16.49 -33.91
C ASP A 346 2.97 -15.18 -34.35
N LYS A 347 3.15 -14.06 -33.62
CA LYS A 347 2.59 -12.73 -33.88
C LYS A 347 1.07 -12.65 -33.69
N LYS A 348 0.51 -13.62 -33.00
CA LYS A 348 -0.91 -13.68 -32.70
C LYS A 348 -1.14 -13.59 -31.20
N ALA A 349 -2.22 -12.92 -30.80
CA ALA A 349 -2.80 -13.06 -29.49
C ALA A 349 -4.12 -13.82 -29.59
N ARG A 350 -4.37 -14.75 -28.68
CA ARG A 350 -5.59 -15.56 -28.66
C ARG A 350 -6.30 -15.40 -27.33
N VAL A 351 -7.63 -15.33 -27.40
CA VAL A 351 -8.49 -15.35 -26.23
C VAL A 351 -9.21 -16.69 -26.17
N TRP A 352 -9.17 -17.33 -25.01
CA TRP A 352 -9.71 -18.65 -24.76
C TRP A 352 -10.83 -18.62 -23.72
N SER A 353 -11.79 -19.50 -23.85
CA SER A 353 -12.72 -19.80 -22.76
C SER A 353 -12.08 -20.81 -21.83
N VAL A 354 -11.97 -20.47 -20.55
CA VAL A 354 -11.38 -21.33 -19.51
C VAL A 354 -12.25 -22.56 -19.24
N GLU A 355 -13.58 -22.41 -19.34
CA GLU A 355 -14.53 -23.52 -19.13
C GLU A 355 -14.43 -24.60 -20.23
N SER A 356 -14.35 -24.18 -21.51
CA SER A 356 -14.41 -25.10 -22.64
C SER A 356 -13.06 -25.42 -23.29
N GLY A 357 -12.00 -24.68 -22.94
CA GLY A 357 -10.69 -24.77 -23.61
C GLY A 357 -10.67 -24.33 -25.07
N ARG A 358 -11.72 -23.66 -25.57
CA ARG A 358 -11.84 -23.25 -26.97
C ARG A 358 -11.34 -21.84 -27.19
N CYS A 359 -10.70 -21.62 -28.35
CA CYS A 359 -10.33 -20.29 -28.81
C CYS A 359 -11.59 -19.49 -29.18
N LEU A 360 -11.81 -18.37 -28.53
CA LEU A 360 -12.93 -17.44 -28.76
C LEU A 360 -12.56 -16.37 -29.79
N LEU A 361 -11.33 -15.90 -29.78
CA LEU A 361 -10.86 -14.80 -30.62
C LEU A 361 -9.39 -14.97 -30.95
N THR A 362 -9.01 -14.71 -32.20
CA THR A 362 -7.62 -14.62 -32.64
C THR A 362 -7.32 -13.24 -33.21
N ILE A 363 -6.37 -12.54 -32.62
CA ILE A 363 -5.83 -11.27 -33.11
C ILE A 363 -4.58 -11.56 -33.92
N ASN A 364 -4.62 -11.29 -35.21
CA ASN A 364 -3.54 -11.55 -36.19
C ASN A 364 -3.02 -10.26 -36.86
N HIS A 365 -3.20 -9.12 -36.21
CA HIS A 365 -2.90 -7.80 -36.78
C HIS A 365 -1.48 -7.31 -36.42
N HIS A 366 -0.71 -8.07 -35.63
CA HIS A 366 0.66 -7.73 -35.29
C HIS A 366 1.66 -8.18 -36.36
N ARG A 367 2.66 -7.37 -36.65
CA ARG A 367 3.71 -7.68 -37.61
C ARG A 367 4.94 -8.33 -36.93
N GLN A 368 5.05 -8.17 -35.63
CA GLN A 368 6.11 -8.65 -34.78
C GLN A 368 5.54 -9.49 -33.63
N PRO A 369 6.34 -10.26 -32.91
CA PRO A 369 5.89 -11.02 -31.75
C PRO A 369 5.08 -10.19 -30.77
N VAL A 370 4.03 -10.80 -30.20
CA VAL A 370 3.22 -10.23 -29.12
C VAL A 370 3.86 -10.65 -27.80
N THR A 371 4.29 -9.67 -27.01
CA THR A 371 5.12 -9.89 -25.81
C THR A 371 4.32 -9.98 -24.53
N ALA A 372 3.21 -9.23 -24.44
CA ALA A 372 2.37 -9.19 -23.26
C ALA A 372 0.93 -8.75 -23.61
N ALA A 373 0.01 -8.98 -22.69
CA ALA A 373 -1.35 -8.44 -22.76
C ALA A 373 -1.87 -8.15 -21.34
N ALA A 374 -2.77 -7.18 -21.23
CA ALA A 374 -3.40 -6.85 -19.97
C ALA A 374 -4.89 -6.61 -20.17
N TRP A 375 -5.73 -7.18 -19.32
CA TRP A 375 -7.17 -6.97 -19.34
C TRP A 375 -7.53 -5.62 -18.74
N ALA A 376 -8.51 -4.97 -19.33
CA ALA A 376 -9.15 -3.84 -18.68
C ALA A 376 -10.03 -4.35 -17.51
N ALA A 377 -10.26 -3.50 -16.53
CA ALA A 377 -11.01 -3.87 -15.32
C ALA A 377 -12.47 -4.29 -15.60
N ASP A 378 -13.02 -3.94 -16.78
CA ASP A 378 -14.35 -4.33 -17.21
C ASP A 378 -14.45 -5.78 -17.73
N GLY A 379 -13.31 -6.46 -18.00
CA GLY A 379 -13.26 -7.80 -18.58
C GLY A 379 -13.82 -7.92 -20.03
N GLU A 380 -14.20 -6.80 -20.66
CA GLU A 380 -14.77 -6.74 -22.00
C GLU A 380 -13.79 -6.18 -23.05
N SER A 381 -12.66 -5.69 -22.58
CA SER A 381 -11.59 -5.16 -23.43
C SER A 381 -10.22 -5.51 -22.86
N PHE A 382 -9.19 -5.45 -23.71
CA PHE A 382 -7.81 -5.77 -23.32
C PHE A 382 -6.81 -5.02 -24.20
N VAL A 383 -5.61 -4.83 -23.67
CA VAL A 383 -4.49 -4.24 -24.40
C VAL A 383 -3.49 -5.34 -24.74
N THR A 384 -2.92 -5.31 -25.95
CA THR A 384 -1.78 -6.15 -26.34
C THR A 384 -0.56 -5.30 -26.60
N ALA A 385 0.61 -5.81 -26.17
CA ALA A 385 1.91 -5.22 -26.41
C ALA A 385 2.70 -6.04 -27.43
N SER A 386 3.50 -5.39 -28.27
CA SER A 386 4.33 -6.07 -29.25
C SER A 386 5.66 -5.36 -29.51
N LEU A 387 6.58 -6.06 -30.15
CA LEU A 387 7.86 -5.51 -30.62
C LEU A 387 7.72 -4.68 -31.92
N ASP A 388 6.50 -4.36 -32.34
CA ASP A 388 6.23 -3.52 -33.51
C ASP A 388 6.31 -2.05 -33.12
N SER A 389 7.30 -1.32 -33.64
CA SER A 389 7.48 0.12 -33.32
C SER A 389 6.40 1.04 -33.89
N GLU A 390 5.64 0.60 -34.92
CA GLU A 390 4.54 1.42 -35.50
C GLU A 390 3.22 1.28 -34.74
N ALA A 391 3.04 0.16 -34.03
CA ALA A 391 1.80 -0.18 -33.34
C ALA A 391 2.08 -1.06 -32.11
N GLN A 392 2.92 -0.54 -31.23
CA GLN A 392 3.46 -1.23 -30.07
C GLN A 392 2.41 -1.64 -29.03
N LEU A 393 1.39 -0.83 -28.85
CA LEU A 393 0.27 -1.06 -27.95
C LEU A 393 -1.05 -0.88 -28.70
N ARG A 394 -1.97 -1.83 -28.50
CA ARG A 394 -3.30 -1.77 -29.09
C ARG A 394 -4.37 -2.20 -28.09
N HIS A 395 -5.42 -1.41 -28.01
CA HIS A 395 -6.61 -1.70 -27.22
C HIS A 395 -7.66 -2.37 -28.09
N TRP A 396 -8.19 -3.50 -27.63
CA TRP A 396 -9.12 -4.34 -28.35
C TRP A 396 -10.40 -4.57 -27.58
N SER A 397 -11.52 -4.64 -28.29
CA SER A 397 -12.76 -5.19 -27.73
C SER A 397 -12.79 -6.71 -27.85
N MET A 398 -13.63 -7.39 -27.08
CA MET A 398 -13.89 -8.83 -27.22
C MET A 398 -14.50 -9.23 -28.57
N ARG A 399 -14.87 -8.27 -29.41
CA ARG A 399 -15.29 -8.52 -30.81
C ARG A 399 -14.13 -8.50 -31.81
N GLY A 400 -12.88 -8.32 -31.33
CA GLY A 400 -11.71 -8.22 -32.19
C GLY A 400 -11.56 -6.88 -32.92
N GLN A 401 -12.30 -5.85 -32.50
CA GLN A 401 -12.18 -4.51 -33.03
C GLN A 401 -11.12 -3.72 -32.29
N SER A 402 -10.20 -3.05 -33.00
CA SER A 402 -9.25 -2.13 -32.41
C SER A 402 -9.98 -0.87 -31.94
N LEU A 403 -9.98 -0.64 -30.63
CA LEU A 403 -10.56 0.55 -30.00
C LEU A 403 -9.58 1.73 -30.08
N TYR A 404 -8.31 1.46 -29.81
CA TYR A 404 -7.25 2.45 -29.86
C TYR A 404 -5.90 1.82 -30.22
N THR A 405 -4.99 2.63 -30.80
CA THR A 405 -3.61 2.22 -31.09
C THR A 405 -2.67 3.35 -30.70
N TRP A 406 -1.79 3.10 -29.74
CA TRP A 406 -0.74 4.04 -29.36
C TRP A 406 0.38 4.04 -30.43
N LYS A 407 0.89 5.21 -30.74
CA LYS A 407 1.95 5.43 -31.73
C LYS A 407 3.12 6.14 -31.06
N GLY A 408 4.01 5.39 -30.45
CA GLY A 408 5.15 5.95 -29.73
C GLY A 408 6.49 5.81 -30.43
N GLY A 409 6.60 4.96 -31.45
CA GLY A 409 7.83 4.71 -32.19
C GLY A 409 8.88 3.85 -31.46
N PHE A 410 8.50 3.19 -30.35
CA PHE A 410 9.33 2.28 -29.54
C PHE A 410 8.77 0.85 -29.55
N ARG A 411 9.49 -0.10 -28.96
CA ARG A 411 9.08 -1.51 -28.86
C ARG A 411 8.73 -1.79 -27.39
N VAL A 412 7.61 -2.49 -27.17
CA VAL A 412 7.17 -2.82 -25.81
C VAL A 412 7.54 -4.25 -25.45
N GLN A 413 8.24 -4.40 -24.34
CA GLN A 413 8.65 -5.71 -23.80
C GLN A 413 7.56 -6.30 -22.90
N ASP A 414 6.94 -5.48 -22.07
CA ASP A 414 5.92 -5.91 -21.11
C ASP A 414 4.92 -4.79 -20.83
N CYS A 415 3.70 -5.13 -20.40
CA CYS A 415 2.69 -4.16 -20.01
C CYS A 415 1.75 -4.69 -18.93
N ALA A 416 1.24 -3.79 -18.10
CA ALA A 416 0.25 -4.10 -17.07
C ALA A 416 -0.77 -2.96 -16.95
N ILE A 417 -2.01 -3.28 -16.59
CA ILE A 417 -3.06 -2.30 -16.27
C ILE A 417 -3.28 -2.33 -14.75
N SER A 418 -3.43 -1.15 -14.15
CA SER A 418 -3.74 -1.03 -12.73
C SER A 418 -5.12 -1.62 -12.39
N ALA A 419 -5.26 -2.18 -11.19
CA ALA A 419 -6.50 -2.83 -10.76
C ALA A 419 -7.72 -1.90 -10.78
N ASP A 420 -7.50 -0.58 -10.60
CA ASP A 420 -8.54 0.45 -10.73
C ASP A 420 -8.90 0.78 -12.21
N GLY A 421 -8.22 0.18 -13.18
CA GLY A 421 -8.45 0.36 -14.62
C GLY A 421 -8.04 1.72 -15.17
N ARG A 422 -7.34 2.56 -14.40
CA ARG A 422 -7.04 3.94 -14.80
C ARG A 422 -5.74 4.10 -15.56
N ARG A 423 -4.71 3.30 -15.21
CA ARG A 423 -3.36 3.44 -15.75
C ARG A 423 -2.91 2.19 -16.48
N LEU A 424 -2.27 2.37 -17.62
CA LEU A 424 -1.54 1.36 -18.35
C LEU A 424 -0.05 1.67 -18.23
N VAL A 425 0.73 0.73 -17.72
CA VAL A 425 2.17 0.81 -17.63
C VAL A 425 2.79 -0.04 -18.72
N ALA A 426 3.72 0.49 -19.50
CA ALA A 426 4.38 -0.20 -20.58
C ALA A 426 5.90 -0.03 -20.49
N ALA A 427 6.63 -1.14 -20.45
CA ALA A 427 8.08 -1.19 -20.43
C ALA A 427 8.62 -1.24 -21.87
N ASP A 428 9.47 -0.29 -22.24
CA ASP A 428 10.09 -0.27 -23.55
C ASP A 428 11.43 -1.03 -23.57
N THR A 429 11.96 -1.28 -24.77
CA THR A 429 13.28 -1.91 -24.94
C THR A 429 14.43 -0.89 -24.86
N GLU A 430 14.15 0.40 -24.64
CA GLU A 430 15.13 1.52 -24.64
C GLU A 430 15.35 2.13 -23.25
N ALA A 431 15.11 1.37 -22.19
CA ALA A 431 15.27 1.77 -20.80
C ALA A 431 14.32 2.88 -20.34
N LYS A 432 13.02 2.75 -20.69
CA LYS A 432 11.96 3.63 -20.21
C LYS A 432 10.72 2.85 -19.86
N VAL A 433 9.93 3.41 -18.95
CA VAL A 433 8.58 2.96 -18.66
C VAL A 433 7.63 4.11 -18.95
N HIS A 434 6.63 3.84 -19.77
CA HIS A 434 5.58 4.78 -20.16
C HIS A 434 4.33 4.49 -19.38
N VAL A 435 3.71 5.52 -18.82
CA VAL A 435 2.45 5.41 -18.08
C VAL A 435 1.38 6.21 -18.82
N TYR A 436 0.32 5.51 -19.22
CA TYR A 436 -0.79 6.07 -19.96
C TYR A 436 -2.06 6.07 -19.12
N ASN A 437 -2.88 7.08 -19.32
CA ASN A 437 -4.23 7.15 -18.78
C ASN A 437 -5.18 6.36 -19.69
N MET A 438 -5.87 5.37 -19.15
CA MET A 438 -6.77 4.50 -19.92
C MET A 438 -8.09 5.18 -20.33
N LEU A 439 -8.44 6.31 -19.71
CA LEU A 439 -9.65 7.07 -20.06
C LEU A 439 -9.40 8.06 -21.20
N THR A 440 -8.25 8.73 -21.19
CA THR A 440 -7.88 9.75 -22.20
C THR A 440 -6.99 9.18 -23.29
N TYR A 441 -6.35 8.02 -23.08
CA TYR A 441 -5.30 7.41 -23.89
C TYR A 441 -4.04 8.27 -24.06
N GLU A 442 -3.88 9.31 -23.24
CA GLU A 442 -2.70 10.16 -23.23
C GLU A 442 -1.63 9.60 -22.30
N GLU A 443 -0.38 9.94 -22.57
CA GLU A 443 0.74 9.61 -21.72
C GLU A 443 0.76 10.57 -20.54
N ASP A 444 0.59 10.06 -19.31
CA ASP A 444 0.67 10.87 -18.10
C ASP A 444 2.13 11.28 -17.84
N TYR A 445 3.05 10.31 -17.92
CA TYR A 445 4.49 10.55 -17.78
C TYR A 445 5.33 9.37 -18.29
N CYS A 446 6.62 9.62 -18.50
CA CYS A 446 7.61 8.63 -18.87
C CYS A 446 8.75 8.61 -17.84
N LEU A 447 9.10 7.42 -17.33
CA LEU A 447 10.19 7.21 -16.37
C LEU A 447 11.43 6.70 -17.08
N PRO A 448 12.55 7.46 -17.09
CA PRO A 448 13.83 6.95 -17.55
C PRO A 448 14.42 5.98 -16.52
N LEU A 449 14.95 4.86 -16.98
CA LEU A 449 15.54 3.81 -16.14
C LEU A 449 17.05 3.73 -16.37
N PRO A 450 17.82 3.18 -15.41
CA PRO A 450 19.27 3.01 -15.57
C PRO A 450 19.63 1.90 -16.57
N SER A 451 18.77 0.89 -16.74
CA SER A 451 18.95 -0.20 -17.70
C SER A 451 17.61 -0.68 -18.26
N LYS A 452 17.63 -1.63 -19.20
CA LYS A 452 16.43 -2.11 -19.89
C LYS A 452 15.49 -2.84 -18.91
N PRO A 453 14.19 -2.48 -18.88
CA PRO A 453 13.20 -3.24 -18.14
C PRO A 453 12.89 -4.57 -18.86
N THR A 454 12.74 -5.63 -18.09
CA THR A 454 12.35 -6.96 -18.58
C THR A 454 10.91 -7.30 -18.24
N SER A 455 10.41 -6.85 -17.10
CA SER A 455 9.02 -7.01 -16.71
C SER A 455 8.49 -5.87 -15.84
N VAL A 456 7.18 -5.70 -15.83
CA VAL A 456 6.46 -4.78 -14.95
C VAL A 456 5.30 -5.50 -14.28
N ALA A 457 5.10 -5.23 -12.98
CA ALA A 457 3.95 -5.69 -12.23
C ALA A 457 3.40 -4.55 -11.38
N ILE A 458 2.09 -4.40 -11.32
CA ILE A 458 1.42 -3.35 -10.54
C ILE A 458 0.82 -3.98 -9.29
N SER A 459 0.97 -3.32 -8.15
CA SER A 459 0.37 -3.75 -6.89
C SER A 459 -1.17 -3.65 -6.93
N ARG A 460 -1.85 -4.45 -6.13
CA ARG A 460 -3.33 -4.47 -6.06
C ARG A 460 -3.93 -3.14 -5.64
N ASP A 461 -3.19 -2.35 -4.85
CA ASP A 461 -3.60 -1.01 -4.43
C ASP A 461 -3.50 0.03 -5.56
N SER A 462 -3.05 -0.37 -6.76
CA SER A 462 -2.84 0.50 -7.94
C SER A 462 -1.88 1.68 -7.69
N ARG A 463 -1.07 1.60 -6.63
CA ARG A 463 -0.16 2.68 -6.23
C ARG A 463 1.29 2.43 -6.61
N HIS A 464 1.72 1.17 -6.57
CA HIS A 464 3.12 0.82 -6.76
C HIS A 464 3.31 0.02 -8.05
N VAL A 465 4.41 0.26 -8.72
CA VAL A 465 4.88 -0.56 -9.84
C VAL A 465 6.23 -1.19 -9.51
N LEU A 466 6.34 -2.48 -9.76
CA LEU A 466 7.57 -3.24 -9.67
C LEU A 466 8.18 -3.32 -11.07
N ILE A 467 9.42 -2.90 -11.23
CA ILE A 467 10.14 -2.87 -12.51
C ILE A 467 11.38 -3.74 -12.37
N ASN A 468 11.46 -4.83 -13.13
CA ASN A 468 12.63 -5.66 -13.18
C ASN A 468 13.58 -5.18 -14.30
N LEU A 469 14.87 -5.04 -13.98
CA LEU A 469 15.91 -4.48 -14.85
C LEU A 469 16.92 -5.54 -15.24
N ALA A 470 17.41 -5.48 -16.47
CA ALA A 470 18.34 -6.45 -17.05
C ALA A 470 19.70 -6.58 -16.32
N GLU A 471 20.04 -5.72 -15.39
CA GLU A 471 21.31 -5.78 -14.64
C GLU A 471 21.17 -6.42 -13.25
N GLY A 472 20.07 -7.14 -13.00
CA GLY A 472 19.83 -7.82 -11.72
C GLY A 472 19.40 -6.87 -10.60
N GLU A 473 18.67 -5.82 -10.93
CA GLU A 473 18.05 -4.91 -10.00
C GLU A 473 16.54 -4.85 -10.24
N ILE A 474 15.76 -4.89 -9.17
CA ILE A 474 14.31 -4.69 -9.21
C ILE A 474 13.99 -3.40 -8.46
N GLN A 475 13.21 -2.52 -9.05
CA GLN A 475 12.81 -1.25 -8.47
C GLN A 475 11.33 -1.24 -8.14
N LEU A 476 10.98 -0.83 -6.92
CA LEU A 476 9.63 -0.50 -6.49
C LEU A 476 9.45 0.99 -6.58
N VAL A 477 8.52 1.42 -7.43
CA VAL A 477 8.28 2.84 -7.72
C VAL A 477 6.85 3.21 -7.34
N ASP A 478 6.66 4.33 -6.68
CA ASP A 478 5.34 4.93 -6.42
C ASP A 478 4.86 5.64 -7.69
N MET A 479 3.68 5.26 -8.20
CA MET A 479 3.14 5.79 -9.45
C MET A 479 2.56 7.21 -9.33
N GLU A 480 2.34 7.72 -8.12
CA GLU A 480 1.87 9.10 -7.92
C GLU A 480 3.04 10.08 -7.82
N THR A 481 4.04 9.71 -7.01
CA THR A 481 5.21 10.58 -6.78
C THR A 481 6.34 10.34 -7.76
N THR A 482 6.29 9.25 -8.55
CA THR A 482 7.35 8.77 -9.46
C THR A 482 8.68 8.46 -8.76
N ALA A 483 8.66 8.34 -7.45
CA ALA A 483 9.86 8.09 -6.65
C ALA A 483 10.16 6.60 -6.52
N VAL A 484 11.44 6.22 -6.62
CA VAL A 484 11.90 4.87 -6.28
C VAL A 484 11.85 4.71 -4.76
N ILE A 485 10.92 3.88 -4.27
CA ILE A 485 10.76 3.61 -2.85
C ILE A 485 11.83 2.62 -2.38
N ARG A 486 12.06 1.55 -3.16
CA ARG A 486 12.95 0.45 -2.79
C ARG A 486 13.64 -0.16 -4.01
N GLN A 487 14.82 -0.73 -3.75
CA GLN A 487 15.58 -1.51 -4.72
C GLN A 487 15.89 -2.88 -4.12
N PHE A 488 15.72 -3.94 -4.92
CA PHE A 488 15.99 -5.31 -4.53
C PHE A 488 17.11 -5.83 -5.42
N LYS A 489 18.11 -6.49 -4.80
CA LYS A 489 19.30 -7.00 -5.47
C LYS A 489 19.69 -8.37 -4.92
N GLY A 490 20.44 -9.13 -5.70
CA GLY A 490 20.98 -10.42 -5.30
C GLY A 490 20.82 -11.51 -6.36
N GLN A 491 19.74 -11.44 -7.15
CA GLN A 491 19.52 -12.33 -8.28
C GLN A 491 20.55 -12.05 -9.41
N LYS A 492 20.81 -13.09 -10.21
CA LYS A 492 21.60 -12.97 -11.43
C LYS A 492 20.67 -12.82 -12.61
N GLN A 493 20.86 -11.77 -13.37
CA GLN A 493 20.12 -11.51 -14.58
C GLN A 493 21.03 -10.87 -15.63
N GLY A 494 21.02 -11.43 -16.82
CA GLY A 494 21.72 -10.92 -18.00
C GLY A 494 20.72 -10.53 -19.09
N GLU A 495 20.67 -11.29 -20.17
CA GLU A 495 19.86 -10.96 -21.35
C GLU A 495 18.45 -11.60 -21.35
N PHE A 496 18.19 -12.56 -20.45
CA PHE A 496 16.91 -13.25 -20.41
C PHE A 496 15.81 -12.39 -19.79
N VAL A 497 14.57 -12.66 -20.22
CA VAL A 497 13.38 -12.00 -19.69
C VAL A 497 12.93 -12.74 -18.43
N ILE A 498 13.24 -12.21 -17.28
CA ILE A 498 12.77 -12.71 -15.99
C ILE A 498 11.64 -11.81 -15.50
N ARG A 499 10.57 -12.44 -15.01
CA ARG A 499 9.41 -11.74 -14.48
C ARG A 499 9.39 -11.77 -12.97
N SER A 500 9.36 -10.58 -12.39
CA SER A 500 9.22 -10.40 -10.95
C SER A 500 7.78 -10.04 -10.59
N THR A 501 7.31 -10.50 -9.45
CA THR A 501 5.94 -10.29 -9.00
C THR A 501 5.88 -9.98 -7.50
N PHE A 502 4.74 -9.47 -7.07
CA PHE A 502 4.40 -9.40 -5.65
C PHE A 502 3.93 -10.77 -5.16
N GLY A 503 4.17 -11.05 -3.89
CA GLY A 503 3.80 -12.32 -3.28
C GLY A 503 3.37 -12.20 -1.83
N GLY A 504 2.78 -13.28 -1.33
CA GLY A 504 2.29 -13.38 0.05
C GLY A 504 0.94 -12.72 0.30
N ALA A 505 0.47 -12.85 1.54
CA ALA A 505 -0.79 -12.33 1.99
C ALA A 505 -0.87 -10.84 1.85
N ALA A 506 -1.11 -9.92 1.59
CA ALA A 506 -1.09 -8.46 1.47
C ALA A 506 0.09 -7.94 0.61
N GLU A 507 0.64 -8.77 -0.29
CA GLU A 507 1.79 -8.40 -1.14
C GLU A 507 3.02 -7.94 -0.31
N ASN A 508 3.30 -8.64 0.78
CA ASN A 508 4.41 -8.31 1.69
C ASN A 508 5.78 -8.70 1.13
N PHE A 509 5.82 -9.49 0.06
CA PHE A 509 7.03 -9.97 -0.56
C PHE A 509 7.15 -9.52 -2.02
N VAL A 510 8.39 -9.44 -2.48
CA VAL A 510 8.77 -9.34 -3.88
C VAL A 510 9.50 -10.62 -4.24
N VAL A 511 9.13 -11.24 -5.35
CA VAL A 511 9.67 -12.53 -5.77
C VAL A 511 10.17 -12.43 -7.21
N SER A 512 11.34 -13.01 -7.46
CA SER A 512 11.93 -13.07 -8.81
C SER A 512 12.66 -14.39 -9.04
N GLY A 513 12.60 -14.85 -10.26
CA GLY A 513 13.52 -15.86 -10.76
C GLY A 513 14.92 -15.31 -10.96
N SER A 514 15.83 -16.20 -11.37
CA SER A 514 17.23 -15.86 -11.58
C SER A 514 17.86 -16.84 -12.61
N GLU A 515 18.89 -16.38 -13.31
CA GLU A 515 19.67 -17.19 -14.24
C GLU A 515 20.56 -18.24 -13.53
N ASP A 516 20.64 -18.23 -12.21
CA ASP A 516 21.34 -19.23 -11.40
C ASP A 516 20.44 -20.38 -10.92
N SER A 517 19.28 -20.57 -11.54
CA SER A 517 18.29 -21.61 -11.23
C SER A 517 17.65 -21.48 -9.84
N LYS A 518 17.67 -20.28 -9.26
CA LYS A 518 17.14 -20.01 -7.92
C LYS A 518 15.97 -19.05 -7.96
N VAL A 519 15.14 -19.14 -6.92
CA VAL A 519 14.09 -18.19 -6.64
C VAL A 519 14.53 -17.30 -5.49
N TYR A 520 14.43 -16.01 -5.66
CA TYR A 520 14.75 -15.00 -4.65
C TYR A 520 13.47 -14.37 -4.12
N ILE A 521 13.36 -14.25 -2.80
CA ILE A 521 12.24 -13.65 -2.10
C ILE A 521 12.77 -12.55 -1.19
N TRP A 522 12.26 -11.34 -1.37
CA TRP A 522 12.59 -10.18 -0.53
C TRP A 522 11.37 -9.72 0.23
N HIS A 523 11.61 -9.17 1.41
CA HIS A 523 10.59 -8.43 2.14
C HIS A 523 10.37 -7.06 1.49
N LYS A 524 9.15 -6.75 1.07
CA LYS A 524 8.81 -5.54 0.31
C LYS A 524 9.22 -4.24 1.03
N GLU A 525 8.94 -4.14 2.33
CA GLU A 525 9.14 -2.90 3.09
C GLU A 525 10.60 -2.63 3.48
N ASN A 526 11.36 -3.65 3.85
CA ASN A 526 12.75 -3.47 4.28
C ASN A 526 13.80 -3.76 3.21
N GLY A 527 13.42 -4.43 2.09
CA GLY A 527 14.30 -4.76 0.97
C GLY A 527 15.28 -5.91 1.23
N ASN A 528 15.21 -6.55 2.40
CA ASN A 528 16.10 -7.65 2.75
C ASN A 528 15.67 -8.94 2.04
N ILE A 529 16.65 -9.76 1.66
CA ILE A 529 16.38 -11.13 1.19
C ILE A 529 15.84 -11.91 2.39
N VAL A 530 14.65 -12.48 2.22
CA VAL A 530 14.02 -13.39 3.17
C VAL A 530 14.54 -14.79 2.95
N GLU A 531 14.44 -15.27 1.69
CA GLU A 531 14.87 -16.62 1.32
C GLU A 531 15.45 -16.63 -0.11
N THR A 532 16.31 -17.63 -0.32
CA THR A 532 16.83 -18.01 -1.65
C THR A 532 16.59 -19.51 -1.80
N LEU A 533 15.70 -19.89 -2.71
CA LEU A 533 15.21 -21.25 -2.82
C LEU A 533 15.80 -21.94 -4.04
N GLU A 534 16.16 -23.21 -3.88
CA GLU A 534 16.59 -24.12 -4.93
C GLU A 534 15.43 -25.05 -5.30
N GLY A 535 15.27 -25.42 -6.55
CA GLY A 535 14.17 -26.30 -6.99
C GLY A 535 14.25 -26.63 -8.48
N HIS A 536 14.79 -25.70 -9.27
CA HIS A 536 15.10 -25.95 -10.67
C HIS A 536 16.50 -26.58 -10.81
N ILE A 537 16.62 -27.57 -11.72
CA ILE A 537 17.86 -28.35 -11.89
C ILE A 537 18.92 -27.54 -12.64
N SER A 538 18.49 -26.77 -13.64
CA SER A 538 19.40 -25.99 -14.50
C SER A 538 18.64 -24.95 -15.31
N GLY A 539 19.33 -23.95 -15.82
CA GLY A 539 18.75 -22.90 -16.66
C GLY A 539 18.19 -21.74 -15.84
N CYS A 540 17.46 -20.87 -16.50
CA CYS A 540 16.86 -19.70 -15.92
C CYS A 540 15.51 -20.04 -15.29
N VAL A 541 15.18 -19.43 -14.15
CA VAL A 541 13.81 -19.36 -13.63
C VAL A 541 13.18 -18.12 -14.24
N ASN A 542 12.23 -18.30 -15.17
CA ASN A 542 11.73 -17.25 -16.04
C ASN A 542 10.57 -16.47 -15.44
N SER A 543 9.69 -17.16 -14.72
CA SER A 543 8.46 -16.57 -14.17
C SER A 543 8.09 -17.20 -12.83
N ILE A 544 7.49 -16.39 -11.97
CA ILE A 544 6.97 -16.84 -10.69
C ILE A 544 5.59 -16.23 -10.53
N SER A 545 4.71 -16.98 -9.92
CA SER A 545 3.39 -16.49 -9.52
C SER A 545 3.05 -17.00 -8.13
N TRP A 546 2.53 -16.12 -7.30
CA TRP A 546 2.06 -16.45 -5.96
C TRP A 546 0.55 -16.63 -5.98
N ASN A 547 0.05 -17.68 -5.30
CA ASN A 547 -1.38 -17.94 -5.26
C ASN A 547 -2.09 -16.83 -4.44
N PRO A 548 -3.02 -16.07 -5.04
CA PRO A 548 -3.68 -14.98 -4.33
C PRO A 548 -4.68 -15.43 -3.26
N ALA A 549 -5.17 -16.67 -3.35
CA ALA A 549 -6.13 -17.24 -2.38
C ALA A 549 -5.42 -18.02 -1.27
N ASP A 550 -4.24 -18.57 -1.55
CA ASP A 550 -3.44 -19.33 -0.59
C ASP A 550 -2.04 -18.73 -0.47
N PRO A 551 -1.79 -17.92 0.56
CA PRO A 551 -0.47 -17.33 0.76
C PRO A 551 0.65 -18.35 1.03
N GLY A 552 0.31 -19.59 1.40
CA GLY A 552 1.24 -20.69 1.58
C GLY A 552 1.72 -21.31 0.27
N MET A 553 1.21 -20.90 -0.91
CA MET A 553 1.49 -21.54 -2.18
C MET A 553 2.04 -20.57 -3.23
N PHE A 554 3.11 -20.93 -3.93
CA PHE A 554 3.54 -20.26 -5.15
C PHE A 554 4.13 -21.24 -6.17
N ALA A 555 4.18 -20.84 -7.45
CA ALA A 555 4.72 -21.62 -8.53
C ALA A 555 5.86 -20.88 -9.24
N SER A 556 6.89 -21.60 -9.68
CA SER A 556 8.00 -21.07 -10.48
C SER A 556 8.20 -21.91 -11.75
N ALA A 557 8.43 -21.24 -12.88
CA ALA A 557 8.60 -21.83 -14.19
C ALA A 557 10.04 -21.59 -14.70
N GLY A 558 10.67 -22.61 -15.26
CA GLY A 558 12.06 -22.54 -15.68
C GLY A 558 12.38 -23.22 -17.01
N ASP A 559 13.64 -23.06 -17.46
CA ASP A 559 14.20 -23.63 -18.71
C ASP A 559 14.34 -25.15 -18.65
N ASP A 560 14.32 -25.74 -17.48
CA ASP A 560 14.40 -27.20 -17.27
C ASP A 560 13.08 -27.92 -17.58
N SER A 561 12.15 -27.27 -18.26
CA SER A 561 10.82 -27.78 -18.59
C SER A 561 9.94 -28.08 -17.36
N ALA A 562 10.39 -27.65 -16.19
CA ALA A 562 9.72 -27.88 -14.91
C ALA A 562 8.91 -26.66 -14.47
N LEU A 563 7.80 -26.95 -13.85
CA LEU A 563 7.02 -26.02 -13.04
C LEU A 563 7.04 -26.54 -11.61
N VAL A 564 7.63 -25.79 -10.72
CA VAL A 564 7.76 -26.17 -9.31
C VAL A 564 6.72 -25.43 -8.49
N SER A 565 5.82 -26.16 -7.83
CA SER A 565 4.90 -25.61 -6.82
C SER A 565 5.45 -25.85 -5.43
N ARG A 566 5.28 -24.87 -4.54
CA ARG A 566 5.77 -24.91 -3.17
C ARG A 566 4.63 -24.62 -2.21
N GLU A 567 4.68 -25.31 -1.09
CA GLU A 567 3.75 -25.16 0.04
C GLU A 567 4.53 -24.98 1.35
#